data_442bf3e3e36368275b222d04efb654ac
#
_entry.id   442bf3e3e36368275b222d04efb654ac
#
_cell.length_a   1.000
_cell.length_b   1.000
_cell.length_c   1.000
_cell.angle_alpha   90.00
_cell.angle_beta   90.00
_cell.angle_gamma   90.00
#
_symmetry.space_group_name_H-M   'P 1'
#
loop_
_entity.id
_entity.type
_entity.pdbx_description
1 polymer ?
#
loop_
_entity_poly.entity_id
_entity_poly.type
_entity_poly.pdbx_seq_one_letter_code
_entity_poly.pdbx_strand_id
1 'polypeptide(L)'
;MAANGVNGHSYALSTGHKEMLEKSLLDSDPEVAQIMTSEIQRQRESIILIASENVTSRAVFDALGSPMSNKYSEGQPGARYYGGNEHIDQIEILCQKRALAAFNLDSEKWGVNVQSLSGSPANLQVYQALMPPHGRLMGLDLPHGGHLSHGYQTPAKKISAVSTYFETMPYRVDIETGIIDYDALEKNAGMYRPKILVAGTSAYCRLIDYARMRKIADSVGAYLVVDIAHISGLVASGVIPSPFEYADVVTTTTHKSLRGPRGAMIFFRKGVRSVNAKTGKEVMYELEDAINFSVFPGHQGGPHNHTITALAVALKQASTPEFKAYQQQVVDNAKALENKFKSMGHTLVSGGTDSHMVLLDLRPWALDGARVEVVLEHMNIACNKNAIPGDKSALTPCGIRIGTPAMTSRGFGTADFERVASYIIEAINICKEVQASLPKEANKLKDFRAKIQSGEVEKINALKQEIKDWATGFPLPVEGWRSDAGI
;
A
#
# COMPACT_ATOMS: atom_id res chain seq x y z
N MET A 1 51.80 -30.16 -36.25
CA MET A 1 51.36 -30.70 -34.95
C MET A 1 49.91 -30.32 -34.77
N ALA A 2 49.01 -31.29 -34.84
CA ALA A 2 47.58 -31.09 -34.79
C ALA A 2 47.16 -30.69 -33.37
N ALA A 3 46.44 -29.59 -33.27
CA ALA A 3 45.78 -29.20 -32.01
C ALA A 3 44.68 -30.24 -31.72
N ASN A 4 44.79 -30.94 -30.62
CA ASN A 4 43.76 -31.82 -30.09
C ASN A 4 42.51 -30.99 -29.80
N GLY A 5 41.49 -31.14 -30.62
CA GLY A 5 40.17 -30.63 -30.35
C GLY A 5 39.62 -31.29 -29.09
N VAL A 6 39.34 -30.51 -28.10
CA VAL A 6 38.50 -30.90 -26.96
C VAL A 6 37.13 -31.15 -27.55
N ASN A 7 36.77 -32.41 -27.79
CA ASN A 7 35.41 -32.85 -28.07
C ASN A 7 34.58 -32.67 -26.80
N GLY A 8 34.31 -31.41 -26.44
CA GLY A 8 33.22 -31.09 -25.51
C GLY A 8 31.93 -31.32 -26.27
N HIS A 9 31.11 -32.26 -25.86
CA HIS A 9 29.71 -32.34 -26.26
C HIS A 9 29.00 -31.14 -25.66
N SER A 10 29.12 -29.95 -26.28
CA SER A 10 28.26 -28.80 -25.94
C SER A 10 26.86 -29.16 -26.40
N TYR A 11 25.89 -29.11 -25.49
CA TYR A 11 24.49 -29.15 -25.86
C TYR A 11 24.19 -27.89 -26.71
N ALA A 12 24.07 -28.10 -28.02
CA ALA A 12 23.65 -27.04 -28.91
C ALA A 12 22.14 -26.94 -28.82
N LEU A 13 21.63 -25.77 -28.43
CA LEU A 13 20.20 -25.50 -28.47
C LEU A 13 19.67 -25.73 -29.90
N SER A 14 18.58 -26.48 -30.04
CA SER A 14 17.87 -26.55 -31.30
C SER A 14 17.38 -25.16 -31.70
N THR A 15 17.20 -24.92 -33.03
CA THR A 15 16.69 -23.63 -33.54
C THR A 15 15.40 -23.24 -32.84
N GLY A 16 14.43 -24.15 -32.70
CA GLY A 16 13.18 -23.87 -32.02
C GLY A 16 13.32 -23.53 -30.53
N HIS A 17 14.30 -24.16 -29.82
CA HIS A 17 14.56 -23.82 -28.42
C HIS A 17 15.17 -22.40 -28.29
N LYS A 18 16.10 -22.07 -29.18
CA LYS A 18 16.69 -20.73 -29.21
C LYS A 18 15.66 -19.65 -29.54
N GLU A 19 14.82 -19.86 -30.54
CA GLU A 19 13.70 -18.96 -30.86
C GLU A 19 12.76 -18.79 -29.66
N MET A 20 12.40 -19.86 -28.96
CA MET A 20 11.55 -19.79 -27.77
C MET A 20 12.14 -18.88 -26.68
N LEU A 21 13.46 -18.87 -26.49
CA LEU A 21 14.13 -18.06 -25.47
C LEU A 21 14.35 -16.61 -25.88
N GLU A 22 14.38 -16.29 -27.17
CA GLU A 22 14.73 -14.98 -27.70
C GLU A 22 13.53 -14.16 -28.21
N LYS A 23 12.36 -14.79 -28.39
CA LYS A 23 11.13 -14.09 -28.83
C LYS A 23 10.70 -12.99 -27.87
N SER A 24 10.18 -11.91 -28.43
CA SER A 24 9.47 -10.88 -27.65
C SER A 24 8.22 -11.46 -26.97
N LEU A 25 7.65 -10.72 -26.00
CA LEU A 25 6.38 -11.13 -25.41
C LEU A 25 5.27 -11.22 -26.47
N LEU A 26 5.20 -10.24 -27.38
CA LEU A 26 4.18 -10.22 -28.44
C LEU A 26 4.29 -11.43 -29.37
N ASP A 27 5.52 -11.81 -29.74
CA ASP A 27 5.75 -12.96 -30.62
C ASP A 27 5.60 -14.30 -29.90
N SER A 28 5.82 -14.32 -28.58
CA SER A 28 5.73 -15.53 -27.75
C SER A 28 4.33 -15.81 -27.27
N ASP A 29 3.60 -14.77 -26.86
CA ASP A 29 2.26 -14.86 -26.28
C ASP A 29 1.43 -13.60 -26.60
N PRO A 30 0.86 -13.53 -27.80
CA PRO A 30 0.06 -12.38 -28.23
C PRO A 30 -1.22 -12.19 -27.38
N GLU A 31 -1.75 -13.24 -26.76
CA GLU A 31 -2.92 -13.13 -25.89
C GLU A 31 -2.60 -12.35 -24.60
N VAL A 32 -1.48 -12.68 -23.95
CA VAL A 32 -1.02 -11.92 -22.77
C VAL A 32 -0.66 -10.48 -23.17
N ALA A 33 0.01 -10.27 -24.30
CA ALA A 33 0.34 -8.94 -24.81
C ALA A 33 -0.91 -8.08 -25.03
N GLN A 34 -1.97 -8.65 -25.62
CA GLN A 34 -3.25 -7.97 -25.82
C GLN A 34 -3.94 -7.59 -24.50
N ILE A 35 -3.94 -8.47 -23.50
CA ILE A 35 -4.52 -8.19 -22.17
C ILE A 35 -3.76 -7.05 -21.48
N MET A 36 -2.42 -7.05 -21.56
CA MET A 36 -1.59 -5.98 -21.01
C MET A 36 -1.87 -4.64 -21.70
N THR A 37 -2.00 -4.63 -23.03
CA THR A 37 -2.35 -3.43 -23.79
C THR A 37 -3.72 -2.89 -23.37
N SER A 38 -4.70 -3.77 -23.17
CA SER A 38 -6.04 -3.39 -22.71
C SER A 38 -6.01 -2.77 -21.31
N GLU A 39 -5.19 -3.30 -20.39
CA GLU A 39 -5.02 -2.72 -19.04
C GLU A 39 -4.31 -1.37 -19.08
N ILE A 40 -3.28 -1.20 -19.91
CA ILE A 40 -2.61 0.11 -20.11
C ILE A 40 -3.62 1.14 -20.63
N GLN A 41 -4.45 0.76 -21.61
CA GLN A 41 -5.50 1.62 -22.15
C GLN A 41 -6.54 1.98 -21.09
N ARG A 42 -6.98 1.02 -20.27
CA ARG A 42 -7.88 1.29 -19.15
C ARG A 42 -7.28 2.32 -18.17
N GLN A 43 -6.02 2.17 -17.79
CA GLN A 43 -5.33 3.12 -16.92
C GLN A 43 -5.24 4.50 -17.54
N ARG A 44 -5.00 4.59 -18.84
CA ARG A 44 -4.92 5.85 -19.58
C ARG A 44 -6.27 6.59 -19.61
N GLU A 45 -7.36 5.85 -19.82
CA GLU A 45 -8.72 6.37 -19.98
C GLU A 45 -9.47 6.61 -18.67
N SER A 46 -8.88 6.24 -17.53
CA SER A 46 -9.56 6.27 -16.23
C SER A 46 -8.95 7.27 -15.27
N ILE A 47 -9.80 7.76 -14.36
CA ILE A 47 -9.39 8.48 -13.15
C ILE A 47 -9.24 7.46 -12.02
N ILE A 48 -8.03 7.25 -11.52
CA ILE A 48 -7.70 6.25 -10.51
C ILE A 48 -7.61 6.91 -9.14
N LEU A 49 -8.60 6.64 -8.29
CA LEU A 49 -8.72 7.22 -6.95
C LEU A 49 -8.53 6.19 -5.83
N ILE A 50 -8.10 4.98 -6.16
CA ILE A 50 -7.79 3.96 -5.15
C ILE A 50 -6.55 4.41 -4.37
N ALA A 51 -6.71 4.70 -3.08
CA ALA A 51 -5.69 5.33 -2.24
C ALA A 51 -4.40 4.51 -2.08
N SER A 52 -4.44 3.21 -2.40
CA SER A 52 -3.30 2.28 -2.36
C SER A 52 -2.64 2.07 -3.73
N GLU A 53 -3.12 2.71 -4.79
CA GLU A 53 -2.53 2.65 -6.12
C GLU A 53 -1.66 3.87 -6.43
N ASN A 54 -0.68 3.67 -7.30
CA ASN A 54 0.16 4.72 -7.83
C ASN A 54 0.70 4.33 -9.21
N VAL A 55 1.24 5.31 -9.94
CA VAL A 55 1.91 5.10 -11.22
C VAL A 55 3.41 5.22 -11.00
N THR A 56 4.13 4.10 -11.13
CA THR A 56 5.58 4.07 -10.96
C THR A 56 6.33 4.52 -12.22
N SER A 57 7.64 4.76 -12.10
CA SER A 57 8.46 5.26 -13.21
C SER A 57 8.90 4.14 -14.17
N ARG A 58 9.22 4.52 -15.42
CA ARG A 58 9.83 3.62 -16.41
C ARG A 58 11.07 2.90 -15.87
N ALA A 59 11.98 3.61 -15.20
CA ALA A 59 13.20 3.01 -14.65
C ALA A 59 12.94 1.91 -13.62
N VAL A 60 11.83 1.99 -12.88
CA VAL A 60 11.40 0.92 -11.98
C VAL A 60 10.93 -0.31 -12.78
N PHE A 61 10.19 -0.12 -13.86
CA PHE A 61 9.78 -1.23 -14.75
C PHE A 61 10.96 -1.86 -15.45
N ASP A 62 11.94 -1.07 -15.94
CA ASP A 62 13.16 -1.59 -16.58
C ASP A 62 13.94 -2.49 -15.61
N ALA A 63 14.02 -2.10 -14.33
CA ALA A 63 14.65 -2.91 -13.29
C ALA A 63 13.86 -4.20 -12.97
N LEU A 64 12.52 -4.13 -12.93
CA LEU A 64 11.66 -5.29 -12.70
C LEU A 64 11.76 -6.33 -13.81
N GLY A 65 11.88 -5.91 -15.07
CA GLY A 65 12.05 -6.79 -16.22
C GLY A 65 13.49 -7.24 -16.47
N SER A 66 14.39 -7.11 -15.51
CA SER A 66 15.83 -7.39 -15.69
C SER A 66 16.21 -8.83 -15.36
N PRO A 67 17.38 -9.30 -15.87
CA PRO A 67 17.95 -10.61 -15.55
C PRO A 67 18.30 -10.82 -14.07
N MET A 68 18.18 -9.81 -13.21
CA MET A 68 18.33 -9.94 -11.76
C MET A 68 17.36 -10.99 -11.19
N SER A 69 16.27 -11.27 -11.89
CA SER A 69 15.32 -12.36 -11.58
C SER A 69 15.93 -13.77 -11.61
N ASN A 70 17.01 -13.97 -12.35
CA ASN A 70 17.60 -15.30 -12.56
C ASN A 70 18.41 -15.80 -11.37
N LYS A 71 18.89 -14.91 -10.49
CA LYS A 71 19.84 -15.26 -9.43
C LYS A 71 19.15 -15.66 -8.12
N TYR A 72 19.61 -16.77 -7.57
CA TYR A 72 19.20 -17.27 -6.25
C TYR A 72 20.15 -16.77 -5.16
N SER A 73 19.62 -16.14 -4.05
CA SER A 73 20.43 -15.44 -3.05
C SER A 73 19.88 -15.55 -1.62
N GLU A 74 19.55 -16.78 -1.19
CA GLU A 74 19.14 -17.05 0.19
C GLU A 74 20.20 -16.62 1.19
N GLY A 75 19.78 -16.02 2.29
CA GLY A 75 20.63 -15.45 3.33
C GLY A 75 20.74 -13.92 3.25
N GLN A 76 21.72 -13.37 3.96
CA GLN A 76 22.00 -11.93 3.98
C GLN A 76 23.24 -11.60 3.14
N PRO A 77 23.44 -10.35 2.72
CA PRO A 77 24.67 -9.92 2.07
C PRO A 77 25.92 -10.34 2.86
N GLY A 78 26.89 -10.96 2.18
CA GLY A 78 28.10 -11.51 2.79
C GLY A 78 27.94 -12.86 3.51
N ALA A 79 26.69 -13.36 3.66
CA ALA A 79 26.38 -14.62 4.32
C ALA A 79 25.30 -15.40 3.52
N ARG A 80 25.57 -15.61 2.23
CA ARG A 80 24.68 -16.33 1.31
C ARG A 80 24.90 -17.83 1.35
N TYR A 81 23.84 -18.60 1.13
CA TYR A 81 23.94 -20.07 0.98
C TYR A 81 24.51 -20.49 -0.38
N TYR A 82 24.48 -19.63 -1.40
CA TYR A 82 24.94 -19.91 -2.76
C TYR A 82 26.06 -18.97 -3.19
N GLY A 83 26.93 -19.45 -4.08
CA GLY A 83 27.97 -18.64 -4.70
C GLY A 83 27.46 -17.70 -5.79
N GLY A 84 28.33 -16.81 -6.28
CA GLY A 84 28.04 -15.88 -7.40
C GLY A 84 27.11 -14.72 -7.01
N ASN A 85 27.15 -14.26 -5.77
CA ASN A 85 26.26 -13.21 -5.25
C ASN A 85 26.94 -11.83 -5.09
N GLU A 86 28.13 -11.62 -5.60
CA GLU A 86 28.88 -10.38 -5.43
C GLU A 86 28.12 -9.13 -5.90
N HIS A 87 27.43 -9.21 -7.03
CA HIS A 87 26.62 -8.09 -7.55
C HIS A 87 25.25 -7.99 -6.88
N ILE A 88 24.70 -9.13 -6.49
CA ILE A 88 23.45 -9.19 -5.72
C ILE A 88 23.64 -8.57 -4.33
N ASP A 89 24.76 -8.85 -3.67
CA ASP A 89 25.11 -8.22 -2.40
C ASP A 89 25.26 -6.70 -2.54
N GLN A 90 25.91 -6.24 -3.63
CA GLN A 90 26.05 -4.82 -3.91
C GLN A 90 24.70 -4.12 -4.07
N ILE A 91 23.74 -4.72 -4.81
CA ILE A 91 22.43 -4.11 -5.03
C ILE A 91 21.58 -4.13 -3.76
N GLU A 92 21.61 -5.20 -2.98
CA GLU A 92 20.87 -5.28 -1.73
C GLU A 92 21.41 -4.28 -0.69
N ILE A 93 22.73 -4.21 -0.51
CA ILE A 93 23.39 -3.21 0.35
C ILE A 93 23.06 -1.79 -0.11
N LEU A 94 23.08 -1.53 -1.43
CA LEU A 94 22.70 -0.23 -1.98
C LEU A 94 21.23 0.10 -1.67
N CYS A 95 20.34 -0.89 -1.80
CA CYS A 95 18.93 -0.72 -1.47
C CYS A 95 18.74 -0.39 0.02
N GLN A 96 19.40 -1.10 0.92
CA GLN A 96 19.37 -0.85 2.36
C GLN A 96 19.88 0.56 2.71
N LYS A 97 21.02 0.97 2.15
CA LYS A 97 21.57 2.32 2.33
C LYS A 97 20.59 3.40 1.85
N ARG A 98 19.99 3.21 0.68
CA ARG A 98 19.01 4.16 0.13
C ARG A 98 17.72 4.17 0.94
N ALA A 99 17.29 3.04 1.50
CA ALA A 99 16.13 2.98 2.38
C ALA A 99 16.34 3.81 3.65
N LEU A 100 17.49 3.64 4.33
CA LEU A 100 17.83 4.45 5.50
C LEU A 100 17.93 5.93 5.15
N ALA A 101 18.60 6.27 4.05
CA ALA A 101 18.75 7.65 3.59
C ALA A 101 17.42 8.33 3.24
N ALA A 102 16.50 7.61 2.54
CA ALA A 102 15.21 8.14 2.14
C ALA A 102 14.33 8.52 3.34
N PHE A 103 14.49 7.85 4.48
CA PHE A 103 13.79 8.16 5.72
C PHE A 103 14.66 8.96 6.73
N ASN A 104 15.81 9.45 6.30
CA ASN A 104 16.76 10.22 7.12
C ASN A 104 17.15 9.49 8.43
N LEU A 105 17.49 8.21 8.32
CA LEU A 105 17.81 7.34 9.46
C LEU A 105 19.33 7.14 9.59
N ASP A 106 19.80 7.18 10.84
CA ASP A 106 21.15 6.85 11.22
C ASP A 106 21.35 5.32 11.22
N SER A 107 22.29 4.81 10.44
CA SER A 107 22.61 3.38 10.30
C SER A 107 23.12 2.72 11.58
N GLU A 108 23.62 3.51 12.55
CA GLU A 108 24.02 3.00 13.87
C GLU A 108 22.79 2.73 14.76
N LYS A 109 21.67 3.40 14.50
CA LYS A 109 20.43 3.30 15.28
C LYS A 109 19.34 2.49 14.60
N TRP A 110 19.43 2.29 13.29
CA TRP A 110 18.43 1.61 12.48
C TRP A 110 19.06 0.64 11.49
N GLY A 111 18.44 -0.52 11.35
CA GLY A 111 18.65 -1.44 10.26
C GLY A 111 17.40 -1.57 9.42
N VAL A 112 17.52 -2.20 8.25
CA VAL A 112 16.39 -2.47 7.35
C VAL A 112 16.54 -3.80 6.63
N ASN A 113 15.48 -4.61 6.63
CA ASN A 113 15.34 -5.76 5.77
C ASN A 113 14.50 -5.37 4.55
N VAL A 114 15.01 -5.65 3.34
CA VAL A 114 14.38 -5.32 2.05
C VAL A 114 13.88 -6.55 1.28
N GLN A 115 13.93 -7.73 1.91
CA GLN A 115 13.60 -9.00 1.26
C GLN A 115 12.14 -9.39 1.39
N SER A 116 11.35 -8.74 2.27
CA SER A 116 9.95 -9.07 2.46
C SER A 116 9.12 -8.79 1.20
N LEU A 117 8.30 -9.79 0.78
CA LEU A 117 7.64 -9.80 -0.52
C LEU A 117 6.41 -8.88 -0.58
N SER A 118 5.76 -8.59 0.56
CA SER A 118 4.55 -7.78 0.61
C SER A 118 4.28 -7.30 2.04
N GLY A 119 3.39 -6.29 2.21
CA GLY A 119 3.11 -5.68 3.51
C GLY A 119 2.53 -6.63 4.55
N SER A 120 1.55 -7.47 4.19
CA SER A 120 0.97 -8.44 5.13
C SER A 120 1.98 -9.50 5.59
N PRO A 121 2.78 -10.11 4.70
CA PRO A 121 3.91 -10.95 5.12
C PRO A 121 4.92 -10.22 6.00
N ALA A 122 5.29 -8.97 5.67
CA ALA A 122 6.22 -8.18 6.48
C ALA A 122 5.71 -8.01 7.93
N ASN A 123 4.44 -7.67 8.10
CA ASN A 123 3.82 -7.55 9.40
C ASN A 123 3.82 -8.88 10.17
N LEU A 124 3.46 -9.98 9.51
CA LEU A 124 3.48 -11.32 10.13
C LEU A 124 4.90 -11.73 10.55
N GLN A 125 5.90 -11.46 9.70
CA GLN A 125 7.32 -11.70 9.99
C GLN A 125 7.80 -10.93 11.22
N VAL A 126 7.41 -9.66 11.34
CA VAL A 126 7.70 -8.85 12.54
C VAL A 126 7.03 -9.45 13.79
N TYR A 127 5.76 -9.80 13.70
CA TYR A 127 5.04 -10.33 14.86
C TYR A 127 5.62 -11.66 15.33
N GLN A 128 5.99 -12.54 14.41
CA GLN A 128 6.63 -13.81 14.74
C GLN A 128 8.05 -13.63 15.28
N ALA A 129 8.78 -12.61 14.83
CA ALA A 129 10.10 -12.29 15.40
C ALA A 129 10.01 -11.79 16.85
N LEU A 130 8.92 -11.10 17.22
CA LEU A 130 8.79 -10.39 18.50
C LEU A 130 8.04 -11.16 19.58
N MET A 131 7.26 -12.20 19.22
CA MET A 131 6.45 -12.94 20.17
C MET A 131 6.20 -14.40 19.71
N PRO A 132 6.05 -15.33 20.66
CA PRO A 132 5.66 -16.70 20.36
C PRO A 132 4.20 -16.78 19.88
N PRO A 133 3.77 -17.92 19.30
CA PRO A 133 2.35 -18.19 19.07
C PRO A 133 1.51 -17.88 20.31
N HIS A 134 0.26 -17.42 20.10
CA HIS A 134 -0.65 -16.93 21.14
C HIS A 134 -0.17 -15.67 21.90
N GLY A 135 0.91 -15.04 21.46
CA GLY A 135 1.29 -13.70 21.93
C GLY A 135 0.17 -12.68 21.65
N ARG A 136 0.03 -11.68 22.52
CA ARG A 136 -1.05 -10.70 22.45
C ARG A 136 -0.65 -9.48 21.63
N LEU A 137 -1.53 -9.08 20.71
CA LEU A 137 -1.35 -7.96 19.80
C LEU A 137 -2.58 -7.04 19.85
N MET A 138 -2.37 -5.73 19.79
CA MET A 138 -3.43 -4.75 19.58
C MET A 138 -3.16 -3.94 18.32
N GLY A 139 -4.17 -3.76 17.47
CA GLY A 139 -4.15 -2.94 16.25
C GLY A 139 -5.49 -2.24 16.03
N LEU A 140 -5.54 -1.24 15.16
CA LEU A 140 -6.79 -0.57 14.81
C LEU A 140 -7.73 -1.55 14.09
N ASP A 141 -9.01 -1.56 14.51
CA ASP A 141 -10.05 -2.41 13.94
C ASP A 141 -10.26 -2.09 12.45
N LEU A 142 -10.41 -3.12 11.61
CA LEU A 142 -10.59 -2.96 10.16
C LEU A 142 -11.76 -2.02 9.80
N PRO A 143 -12.98 -2.16 10.38
CA PRO A 143 -14.10 -1.25 10.10
C PRO A 143 -13.85 0.19 10.55
N HIS A 144 -12.85 0.42 11.39
CA HIS A 144 -12.44 1.73 11.90
C HIS A 144 -11.20 2.29 11.20
N GLY A 145 -10.79 1.70 10.07
CA GLY A 145 -9.67 2.16 9.25
C GLY A 145 -8.35 1.42 9.44
N GLY A 146 -8.33 0.31 10.21
CA GLY A 146 -7.18 -0.58 10.34
C GLY A 146 -6.90 -1.39 9.08
N HIS A 147 -5.91 -2.29 9.16
CA HIS A 147 -5.55 -3.20 8.07
C HIS A 147 -5.79 -4.66 8.48
N LEU A 148 -6.09 -5.54 7.51
CA LEU A 148 -6.29 -6.98 7.76
C LEU A 148 -5.14 -7.60 8.56
N SER A 149 -3.89 -7.29 8.20
CA SER A 149 -2.70 -7.84 8.84
C SER A 149 -2.42 -7.29 10.26
N HIS A 150 -3.27 -6.41 10.78
CA HIS A 150 -3.23 -5.97 12.18
C HIS A 150 -4.06 -6.88 13.09
N GLY A 151 -4.41 -8.09 12.63
CA GLY A 151 -5.07 -9.11 13.42
C GLY A 151 -6.58 -9.16 13.29
N TYR A 152 -7.14 -8.74 12.16
CA TYR A 152 -8.59 -8.69 11.96
C TYR A 152 -9.25 -10.06 12.08
N GLN A 153 -10.29 -10.11 12.89
CA GLN A 153 -11.18 -11.25 13.06
C GLN A 153 -12.60 -10.76 13.38
N THR A 154 -13.56 -11.64 13.19
CA THR A 154 -14.95 -11.46 13.61
C THR A 154 -15.28 -12.45 14.73
N PRO A 155 -16.37 -12.26 15.50
CA PRO A 155 -16.79 -13.26 16.49
C PRO A 155 -16.99 -14.68 15.92
N ALA A 156 -17.32 -14.76 14.64
CA ALA A 156 -17.60 -16.04 13.97
C ALA A 156 -16.38 -16.63 13.24
N LYS A 157 -15.37 -15.81 12.88
CA LYS A 157 -14.28 -16.26 12.01
C LYS A 157 -13.00 -15.49 12.21
N LYS A 158 -11.88 -16.21 12.33
CA LYS A 158 -10.51 -15.66 12.18
C LYS A 158 -10.26 -15.44 10.68
N ILE A 159 -10.03 -14.18 10.26
CA ILE A 159 -9.91 -13.82 8.84
C ILE A 159 -8.44 -13.60 8.48
N SER A 160 -7.72 -12.81 9.26
CA SER A 160 -6.29 -12.63 9.08
C SER A 160 -5.51 -13.83 9.62
N ALA A 161 -4.47 -14.26 8.90
CA ALA A 161 -3.51 -15.24 9.43
C ALA A 161 -2.94 -14.82 10.80
N VAL A 162 -2.73 -13.52 11.00
CA VAL A 162 -2.28 -12.96 12.28
C VAL A 162 -3.22 -13.37 13.42
N SER A 163 -4.55 -13.28 13.22
CA SER A 163 -5.53 -13.70 14.23
C SER A 163 -5.59 -15.21 14.43
N THR A 164 -5.02 -15.99 13.52
CA THR A 164 -4.93 -17.45 13.66
C THR A 164 -3.79 -17.84 14.61
N TYR A 165 -2.64 -17.17 14.49
CA TYR A 165 -1.42 -17.51 15.25
C TYR A 165 -1.31 -16.74 16.57
N PHE A 166 -1.93 -15.55 16.66
CA PHE A 166 -1.80 -14.64 17.80
C PHE A 166 -3.17 -14.29 18.37
N GLU A 167 -3.18 -13.91 19.66
CA GLU A 167 -4.36 -13.34 20.27
C GLU A 167 -4.45 -11.85 19.94
N THR A 168 -5.56 -11.45 19.31
CA THR A 168 -5.71 -10.08 18.81
C THR A 168 -6.89 -9.38 19.47
N MET A 169 -6.67 -8.16 19.93
CA MET A 169 -7.71 -7.28 20.46
C MET A 169 -7.65 -5.93 19.72
N PRO A 170 -8.71 -5.54 19.00
CA PRO A 170 -8.70 -4.27 18.28
C PRO A 170 -8.91 -3.08 19.23
N TYR A 171 -8.27 -1.95 18.90
CA TYR A 171 -8.71 -0.64 19.37
C TYR A 171 -9.50 0.07 18.27
N ARG A 172 -10.19 1.16 18.61
CA ARG A 172 -11.16 1.78 17.72
C ARG A 172 -11.02 3.29 17.71
N VAL A 173 -11.65 3.92 16.73
CA VAL A 173 -11.92 5.35 16.74
C VAL A 173 -13.21 5.63 17.53
N ASP A 174 -13.32 6.81 18.09
CA ASP A 174 -14.58 7.35 18.58
C ASP A 174 -15.54 7.53 17.39
N ILE A 175 -16.77 7.07 17.51
CA ILE A 175 -17.74 7.01 16.41
C ILE A 175 -18.21 8.42 15.97
N GLU A 176 -18.28 9.35 16.92
CA GLU A 176 -18.78 10.71 16.65
C GLU A 176 -17.72 11.55 15.95
N THR A 177 -16.49 11.48 16.41
CA THR A 177 -15.38 12.26 15.89
C THR A 177 -14.62 11.58 14.73
N GLY A 178 -14.67 10.26 14.62
CA GLY A 178 -13.88 9.48 13.69
C GLY A 178 -12.37 9.47 14.01
N ILE A 179 -11.97 9.90 15.20
CA ILE A 179 -10.57 9.97 15.66
C ILE A 179 -10.26 8.79 16.58
N ILE A 180 -9.01 8.29 16.56
CA ILE A 180 -8.57 7.21 17.45
C ILE A 180 -8.84 7.61 18.90
N ASP A 181 -9.58 6.73 19.61
CA ASP A 181 -9.85 6.90 21.04
C ASP A 181 -8.65 6.41 21.86
N TYR A 182 -7.70 7.33 22.09
CA TYR A 182 -6.46 7.02 22.82
C TYR A 182 -6.72 6.72 24.30
N ASP A 183 -7.76 7.26 24.92
CA ASP A 183 -8.09 7.01 26.33
C ASP A 183 -8.63 5.59 26.50
N ALA A 184 -9.55 5.18 25.63
CA ALA A 184 -10.02 3.80 25.60
C ALA A 184 -8.89 2.82 25.22
N LEU A 185 -8.02 3.19 24.30
CA LEU A 185 -6.84 2.38 23.94
C LEU A 185 -5.92 2.17 25.16
N GLU A 186 -5.57 3.23 25.88
CA GLU A 186 -4.70 3.16 27.07
C GLU A 186 -5.30 2.26 28.17
N LYS A 187 -6.57 2.44 28.46
CA LYS A 187 -7.31 1.61 29.42
C LYS A 187 -7.30 0.13 29.01
N ASN A 188 -7.62 -0.14 27.74
CA ASN A 188 -7.69 -1.50 27.22
C ASN A 188 -6.30 -2.15 27.15
N ALA A 189 -5.27 -1.42 26.77
CA ALA A 189 -3.89 -1.90 26.78
C ALA A 189 -3.43 -2.29 28.18
N GLY A 190 -3.77 -1.50 29.20
CA GLY A 190 -3.48 -1.79 30.60
C GLY A 190 -4.09 -3.11 31.09
N MET A 191 -5.31 -3.44 30.65
CA MET A 191 -5.99 -4.69 30.98
C MET A 191 -5.50 -5.88 30.14
N TYR A 192 -5.36 -5.67 28.82
CA TYR A 192 -5.00 -6.75 27.89
C TYR A 192 -3.51 -7.08 27.90
N ARG A 193 -2.66 -6.09 28.19
CA ARG A 193 -1.19 -6.20 28.23
C ARG A 193 -0.63 -6.83 26.97
N PRO A 194 -0.79 -6.19 25.80
CA PRO A 194 -0.24 -6.69 24.55
C PRO A 194 1.29 -6.72 24.62
N LYS A 195 1.89 -7.65 23.89
CA LYS A 195 3.33 -7.67 23.60
C LYS A 195 3.68 -6.70 22.47
N ILE A 196 2.74 -6.49 21.54
CA ILE A 196 2.86 -5.59 20.40
C ILE A 196 1.65 -4.67 20.36
N LEU A 197 1.91 -3.36 20.25
CA LEU A 197 0.94 -2.34 19.90
C LEU A 197 1.24 -1.88 18.48
N VAL A 198 0.26 -2.01 17.56
CA VAL A 198 0.42 -1.62 16.16
C VAL A 198 -0.22 -0.24 15.93
N ALA A 199 0.59 0.72 15.46
CA ALA A 199 0.14 2.02 15.01
C ALA A 199 0.21 2.05 13.47
N GLY A 200 -0.93 1.83 12.79
CA GLY A 200 -0.98 1.80 11.34
C GLY A 200 -2.41 1.78 10.84
N THR A 201 -2.62 2.32 9.64
CA THR A 201 -3.96 2.52 9.10
C THR A 201 -4.02 2.26 7.60
N SER A 202 -5.21 1.91 7.12
CA SER A 202 -5.53 1.73 5.71
C SER A 202 -6.58 2.73 5.21
N ALA A 203 -7.50 3.15 6.08
CA ALA A 203 -8.60 4.05 5.75
C ALA A 203 -8.86 5.03 6.91
N TYR A 204 -7.81 5.68 7.36
CA TYR A 204 -7.86 6.71 8.40
C TYR A 204 -7.18 7.97 7.87
N CYS A 205 -7.91 9.07 7.83
CA CYS A 205 -7.48 10.27 7.12
C CYS A 205 -6.66 11.25 7.97
N ARG A 206 -6.54 11.01 9.28
CA ARG A 206 -5.82 11.88 10.21
C ARG A 206 -4.44 11.36 10.57
N LEU A 207 -3.61 12.21 11.14
CA LEU A 207 -2.31 11.81 11.67
C LEU A 207 -2.49 11.01 12.96
N ILE A 208 -1.62 10.02 13.18
CA ILE A 208 -1.54 9.27 14.44
C ILE A 208 -0.64 10.05 15.42
N ASP A 209 -1.07 10.18 16.67
CA ASP A 209 -0.23 10.67 17.76
C ASP A 209 0.74 9.56 18.21
N TYR A 210 1.90 9.50 17.53
CA TYR A 210 2.92 8.49 17.82
C TYR A 210 3.54 8.66 19.21
N ALA A 211 3.63 9.88 19.73
CA ALA A 211 4.13 10.13 21.08
C ALA A 211 3.21 9.51 22.13
N ARG A 212 1.89 9.63 21.96
CA ARG A 212 0.92 9.00 22.84
C ARG A 212 0.89 7.49 22.69
N MET A 213 0.99 6.96 21.44
CA MET A 213 1.13 5.53 21.20
C MET A 213 2.37 4.96 21.91
N ARG A 214 3.50 5.65 21.87
CA ARG A 214 4.74 5.26 22.59
C ARG A 214 4.52 5.18 24.09
N LYS A 215 3.91 6.19 24.70
CA LYS A 215 3.62 6.21 26.14
C LYS A 215 2.73 5.02 26.54
N ILE A 216 1.70 4.72 25.74
CA ILE A 216 0.82 3.59 25.99
C ILE A 216 1.60 2.26 25.89
N ALA A 217 2.42 2.10 24.84
CA ALA A 217 3.24 0.90 24.68
C ALA A 217 4.23 0.71 25.84
N ASP A 218 4.88 1.78 26.29
CA ASP A 218 5.82 1.75 27.43
C ASP A 218 5.12 1.36 28.73
N SER A 219 3.91 1.87 28.97
CA SER A 219 3.15 1.59 30.19
C SER A 219 2.85 0.10 30.41
N VAL A 220 2.83 -0.69 29.32
CA VAL A 220 2.57 -2.14 29.34
C VAL A 220 3.78 -2.98 28.92
N GLY A 221 4.92 -2.35 28.59
CA GLY A 221 6.13 -3.02 28.13
C GLY A 221 6.02 -3.63 26.74
N ALA A 222 5.13 -3.08 25.88
CA ALA A 222 4.94 -3.53 24.51
C ALA A 222 5.97 -2.94 23.55
N TYR A 223 6.23 -3.66 22.44
CA TYR A 223 6.85 -3.07 21.28
C TYR A 223 5.85 -2.18 20.54
N LEU A 224 6.26 -1.00 20.11
CA LEU A 224 5.50 -0.16 19.19
C LEU A 224 5.92 -0.48 17.77
N VAL A 225 5.06 -1.18 17.03
CA VAL A 225 5.23 -1.46 15.62
C VAL A 225 4.39 -0.48 14.82
N VAL A 226 5.02 0.26 13.91
CA VAL A 226 4.33 1.27 13.10
C VAL A 226 4.28 0.83 11.65
N ASP A 227 3.06 0.67 11.11
CA ASP A 227 2.84 0.37 9.70
C ASP A 227 2.52 1.66 8.93
N ILE A 228 3.49 2.14 8.14
CA ILE A 228 3.37 3.37 7.33
C ILE A 228 3.05 3.07 5.85
N ALA A 229 2.58 1.88 5.51
CA ALA A 229 2.39 1.45 4.13
C ALA A 229 1.62 2.48 3.28
N HIS A 230 0.57 3.10 3.80
CA HIS A 230 -0.21 4.10 3.09
C HIS A 230 0.49 5.46 2.96
N ILE A 231 1.32 5.82 3.92
CA ILE A 231 1.89 7.17 4.07
C ILE A 231 3.41 7.21 3.90
N SER A 232 4.03 6.11 3.47
CA SER A 232 5.49 5.99 3.40
C SER A 232 6.17 7.07 2.55
N GLY A 233 5.57 7.43 1.41
CA GLY A 233 6.10 8.52 0.58
C GLY A 233 6.01 9.89 1.26
N LEU A 234 4.92 10.16 1.97
CA LEU A 234 4.72 11.40 2.74
C LEU A 234 5.71 11.50 3.89
N VAL A 235 5.98 10.39 4.59
CA VAL A 235 6.98 10.33 5.66
C VAL A 235 8.39 10.51 5.10
N ALA A 236 8.76 9.78 4.04
CA ALA A 236 10.08 9.86 3.42
C ALA A 236 10.41 11.28 2.93
N SER A 237 9.42 11.98 2.38
CA SER A 237 9.58 13.37 1.91
C SER A 237 9.55 14.43 3.01
N GLY A 238 9.20 14.05 4.24
CA GLY A 238 9.04 14.96 5.38
C GLY A 238 7.83 15.91 5.25
N VAL A 239 6.82 15.54 4.44
CA VAL A 239 5.56 16.30 4.30
C VAL A 239 4.65 16.10 5.51
N ILE A 240 4.72 14.93 6.15
CA ILE A 240 4.05 14.64 7.42
C ILE A 240 5.06 14.17 8.47
N PRO A 241 4.71 14.24 9.78
CA PRO A 241 5.60 13.80 10.86
C PRO A 241 6.05 12.35 10.73
N SER A 242 7.32 12.10 11.09
CA SER A 242 7.95 10.78 11.07
C SER A 242 7.64 9.99 12.34
N PRO A 243 7.30 8.69 12.29
CA PRO A 243 7.13 7.83 13.45
C PRO A 243 8.44 7.28 14.00
N PHE A 244 9.54 7.40 13.28
CA PHE A 244 10.80 6.71 13.60
C PHE A 244 11.41 7.11 14.96
N GLU A 245 11.08 8.29 15.47
CA GLU A 245 11.48 8.69 16.81
C GLU A 245 10.86 7.81 17.91
N TYR A 246 9.63 7.33 17.68
CA TYR A 246 8.81 6.63 18.67
C TYR A 246 8.78 5.12 18.51
N ALA A 247 8.96 4.61 17.29
CA ALA A 247 8.79 3.20 16.94
C ALA A 247 9.98 2.34 17.34
N ASP A 248 9.72 1.06 17.67
CA ASP A 248 10.74 0.02 17.76
C ASP A 248 10.97 -0.64 16.40
N VAL A 249 9.90 -0.85 15.63
CA VAL A 249 9.90 -1.40 14.28
C VAL A 249 8.96 -0.59 13.41
N VAL A 250 9.36 -0.33 12.16
CA VAL A 250 8.50 0.31 11.16
C VAL A 250 8.41 -0.59 9.93
N THR A 251 7.19 -0.92 9.52
CA THR A 251 6.94 -1.66 8.28
C THR A 251 6.33 -0.76 7.21
N THR A 252 6.59 -1.07 5.96
CA THR A 252 5.95 -0.40 4.83
C THR A 252 5.88 -1.27 3.60
N THR A 253 4.83 -1.10 2.80
CA THR A 253 4.85 -1.48 1.40
C THR A 253 5.64 -0.44 0.59
N THR A 254 6.12 -0.83 -0.58
CA THR A 254 6.96 0.03 -1.42
C THR A 254 6.23 0.65 -2.61
N HIS A 255 5.01 0.19 -2.90
CA HIS A 255 4.26 0.46 -4.13
C HIS A 255 3.07 1.42 -4.00
N LYS A 256 2.79 1.96 -2.79
CA LYS A 256 1.70 2.93 -2.56
C LYS A 256 2.22 4.36 -2.72
N SER A 257 2.14 5.20 -1.69
CA SER A 257 2.64 6.58 -1.77
C SER A 257 4.14 6.69 -2.06
N LEU A 258 4.95 5.67 -1.73
CA LEU A 258 6.38 5.62 -2.07
C LEU A 258 6.64 5.42 -3.58
N ARG A 259 5.64 4.99 -4.35
CA ARG A 259 5.65 4.88 -5.82
C ARG A 259 6.73 3.94 -6.38
N GLY A 260 7.11 2.91 -5.62
CA GLY A 260 8.09 1.88 -6.02
C GLY A 260 7.45 0.60 -6.59
N PRO A 261 8.26 -0.46 -6.74
CA PRO A 261 7.77 -1.78 -7.13
C PRO A 261 6.95 -2.41 -6.01
N ARG A 262 6.21 -3.48 -6.29
CA ARG A 262 5.50 -4.25 -5.27
C ARG A 262 6.49 -5.05 -4.43
N GLY A 263 6.53 -4.73 -3.14
CA GLY A 263 7.42 -5.30 -2.13
C GLY A 263 7.15 -4.66 -0.78
N ALA A 264 8.01 -4.92 0.20
CA ALA A 264 7.94 -4.33 1.52
C ALA A 264 9.33 -4.15 2.13
N MET A 265 9.41 -3.28 3.14
CA MET A 265 10.60 -3.07 3.97
C MET A 265 10.22 -3.19 5.44
N ILE A 266 11.16 -3.71 6.23
CA ILE A 266 11.05 -3.79 7.68
C ILE A 266 12.25 -3.05 8.27
N PHE A 267 12.01 -1.88 8.87
CA PHE A 267 13.00 -1.13 9.62
C PHE A 267 12.94 -1.54 11.09
N PHE A 268 14.09 -1.66 11.73
CA PHE A 268 14.19 -2.06 13.13
C PHE A 268 15.26 -1.27 13.87
N ARG A 269 14.98 -0.98 15.15
CA ARG A 269 15.93 -0.30 16.04
C ARG A 269 17.13 -1.17 16.34
N LYS A 270 18.29 -0.50 16.49
CA LYS A 270 19.57 -1.04 16.94
C LYS A 270 20.04 -0.29 18.19
N GLY A 271 21.03 -0.82 18.87
CA GLY A 271 21.64 -0.19 20.03
C GLY A 271 20.87 -0.40 21.34
N VAL A 272 20.92 0.56 22.23
CA VAL A 272 20.34 0.47 23.58
C VAL A 272 18.82 0.68 23.53
N ARG A 273 18.06 -0.31 24.03
CA ARG A 273 16.60 -0.24 24.17
C ARG A 273 16.20 0.46 25.47
N SER A 274 16.85 0.12 26.58
CA SER A 274 16.57 0.68 27.88
C SER A 274 17.74 0.51 28.84
N VAL A 275 17.74 1.30 29.90
CA VAL A 275 18.71 1.15 31.00
C VAL A 275 17.97 0.69 32.24
N ASN A 276 18.39 -0.39 32.83
CA ASN A 276 17.81 -0.88 34.09
C ASN A 276 18.06 0.13 35.19
N ALA A 277 16.99 0.76 35.69
CA ALA A 277 17.08 1.85 36.67
C ALA A 277 17.75 1.44 38.00
N LYS A 278 17.76 0.16 38.37
CA LYS A 278 18.36 -0.33 39.63
C LYS A 278 19.84 -0.70 39.46
N THR A 279 20.22 -1.22 38.31
CA THR A 279 21.56 -1.79 38.09
C THR A 279 22.44 -0.95 37.18
N GLY A 280 21.87 0.03 36.49
CA GLY A 280 22.56 0.81 35.42
C GLY A 280 22.89 -0.01 34.18
N LYS A 281 22.51 -1.30 34.11
CA LYS A 281 22.81 -2.17 32.99
C LYS A 281 21.96 -1.83 31.78
N GLU A 282 22.62 -1.67 30.63
CA GLU A 282 21.96 -1.49 29.32
C GLU A 282 21.30 -2.78 28.86
N VAL A 283 20.10 -2.65 28.30
CA VAL A 283 19.38 -3.71 27.59
C VAL A 283 19.40 -3.32 26.13
N MET A 284 20.00 -4.15 25.30
CA MET A 284 20.13 -3.92 23.86
C MET A 284 18.87 -4.35 23.11
N TYR A 285 18.62 -3.76 21.94
CA TYR A 285 17.71 -4.33 20.98
C TYR A 285 18.32 -5.59 20.35
N GLU A 286 17.52 -6.65 20.25
CA GLU A 286 17.87 -7.93 19.57
C GLU A 286 16.97 -8.13 18.35
N LEU A 287 16.62 -7.03 17.65
CA LEU A 287 15.63 -7.05 16.59
C LEU A 287 16.20 -7.49 15.25
N GLU A 288 17.47 -7.17 14.96
CA GLU A 288 18.10 -7.43 13.67
C GLU A 288 18.12 -8.92 13.34
N ASP A 289 18.70 -9.74 14.21
CA ASP A 289 18.77 -11.17 14.01
C ASP A 289 17.40 -11.82 14.02
N ALA A 290 16.52 -11.41 14.96
CA ALA A 290 15.18 -11.96 15.08
C ALA A 290 14.33 -11.70 13.82
N ILE A 291 14.36 -10.48 13.29
CA ILE A 291 13.59 -10.09 12.10
C ILE A 291 14.19 -10.73 10.84
N ASN A 292 15.51 -10.68 10.68
CA ASN A 292 16.18 -11.30 9.52
C ASN A 292 15.94 -12.82 9.51
N PHE A 293 16.03 -13.50 10.65
CA PHE A 293 15.71 -14.93 10.77
C PHE A 293 14.23 -15.21 10.46
N SER A 294 13.32 -14.38 10.92
CA SER A 294 11.89 -14.54 10.64
C SER A 294 11.59 -14.36 9.15
N VAL A 295 12.27 -13.44 8.45
CA VAL A 295 12.14 -13.30 6.98
C VAL A 295 12.70 -14.52 6.28
N PHE A 296 13.96 -14.84 6.52
CA PHE A 296 14.63 -16.02 6.00
C PHE A 296 15.52 -16.63 7.10
N PRO A 297 15.39 -17.92 7.39
CA PRO A 297 14.60 -18.96 6.72
C PRO A 297 13.15 -19.13 7.22
N GLY A 298 12.67 -18.25 8.12
CA GLY A 298 11.40 -18.46 8.82
C GLY A 298 10.15 -18.49 7.92
N HIS A 299 10.07 -17.62 6.90
CA HIS A 299 8.89 -17.50 6.05
C HIS A 299 9.19 -17.60 4.55
N GLN A 300 10.37 -17.17 4.11
CA GLN A 300 10.72 -17.02 2.70
C GLN A 300 11.95 -17.85 2.35
N GLY A 301 12.13 -18.13 1.04
CA GLY A 301 13.33 -18.66 0.43
C GLY A 301 14.11 -17.56 -0.29
N GLY A 302 14.40 -17.72 -1.59
CA GLY A 302 15.18 -16.80 -2.38
C GLY A 302 14.54 -15.40 -2.48
N PRO A 303 15.29 -14.35 -2.18
CA PRO A 303 14.84 -12.98 -2.37
C PRO A 303 14.51 -12.68 -3.85
N HIS A 304 13.55 -11.77 -4.08
CA HIS A 304 13.21 -11.30 -5.41
C HIS A 304 14.15 -10.15 -5.81
N ASN A 305 15.30 -10.50 -6.38
CA ASN A 305 16.38 -9.53 -6.65
C ASN A 305 15.99 -8.45 -7.65
N HIS A 306 15.14 -8.77 -8.65
CA HIS A 306 14.58 -7.78 -9.58
C HIS A 306 13.71 -6.73 -8.86
N THR A 307 12.94 -7.15 -7.86
CA THR A 307 12.15 -6.24 -7.02
C THR A 307 13.05 -5.37 -6.13
N ILE A 308 14.08 -5.94 -5.50
CA ILE A 308 15.04 -5.19 -4.68
C ILE A 308 15.80 -4.18 -5.52
N THR A 309 16.18 -4.55 -6.76
CA THR A 309 16.81 -3.65 -7.72
C THR A 309 15.89 -2.48 -8.07
N ALA A 310 14.65 -2.76 -8.40
CA ALA A 310 13.65 -1.74 -8.71
C ALA A 310 13.34 -0.85 -7.49
N LEU A 311 13.33 -1.41 -6.28
CA LEU A 311 13.18 -0.66 -5.05
C LEU A 311 14.35 0.30 -4.81
N ALA A 312 15.60 -0.13 -5.08
CA ALA A 312 16.76 0.74 -4.98
C ALA A 312 16.67 1.94 -5.95
N VAL A 313 16.07 1.76 -7.14
CA VAL A 313 15.77 2.87 -8.07
C VAL A 313 14.72 3.82 -7.49
N ALA A 314 13.61 3.28 -7.02
CA ALA A 314 12.53 4.08 -6.43
C ALA A 314 12.97 4.89 -5.20
N LEU A 315 13.79 4.30 -4.32
CA LEU A 315 14.33 4.98 -3.14
C LEU A 315 15.28 6.14 -3.51
N LYS A 316 16.05 6.00 -4.61
CA LYS A 316 16.84 7.12 -5.14
C LYS A 316 15.93 8.25 -5.60
N GLN A 317 14.84 7.94 -6.29
CA GLN A 317 13.85 8.93 -6.71
C GLN A 317 13.15 9.58 -5.50
N ALA A 318 12.82 8.80 -4.47
CA ALA A 318 12.17 9.29 -3.25
C ALA A 318 13.01 10.29 -2.45
N SER A 319 14.31 10.34 -2.68
CA SER A 319 15.25 11.27 -2.01
C SER A 319 15.44 12.59 -2.79
N THR A 320 14.66 12.84 -3.84
CA THR A 320 14.81 14.06 -4.67
C THR A 320 13.83 15.17 -4.27
N PRO A 321 14.19 16.44 -4.53
CA PRO A 321 13.27 17.56 -4.32
C PRO A 321 11.96 17.44 -5.12
N GLU A 322 12.01 16.87 -6.31
CA GLU A 322 10.85 16.65 -7.17
C GLU A 322 9.85 15.67 -6.53
N PHE A 323 10.36 14.63 -5.86
CA PHE A 323 9.52 13.70 -5.12
C PHE A 323 8.87 14.38 -3.90
N LYS A 324 9.58 15.25 -3.21
CA LYS A 324 9.01 16.05 -2.12
C LYS A 324 7.91 16.98 -2.63
N ALA A 325 8.13 17.68 -3.74
CA ALA A 325 7.12 18.53 -4.38
C ALA A 325 5.89 17.72 -4.80
N TYR A 326 6.10 16.52 -5.38
CA TYR A 326 5.01 15.58 -5.70
C TYR A 326 4.21 15.18 -4.46
N GLN A 327 4.84 14.83 -3.35
CA GLN A 327 4.14 14.44 -2.13
C GLN A 327 3.38 15.61 -1.49
N GLN A 328 3.91 16.82 -1.58
CA GLN A 328 3.17 18.02 -1.16
C GLN A 328 1.93 18.21 -2.01
N GLN A 329 2.05 18.08 -3.33
CA GLN A 329 0.89 18.18 -4.23
C GLN A 329 -0.15 17.08 -3.95
N VAL A 330 0.26 15.88 -3.54
CA VAL A 330 -0.66 14.80 -3.13
C VAL A 330 -1.54 15.24 -1.95
N VAL A 331 -0.94 15.89 -0.95
CA VAL A 331 -1.68 16.40 0.22
C VAL A 331 -2.55 17.60 -0.16
N ASP A 332 -2.04 18.53 -0.97
CA ASP A 332 -2.79 19.70 -1.44
C ASP A 332 -4.02 19.27 -2.25
N ASN A 333 -3.88 18.24 -3.08
CA ASN A 333 -4.98 17.66 -3.85
C ASN A 333 -6.03 16.99 -2.96
N ALA A 334 -5.60 16.28 -1.90
CA ALA A 334 -6.53 15.73 -0.92
C ALA A 334 -7.28 16.82 -0.16
N LYS A 335 -6.62 17.94 0.12
CA LYS A 335 -7.23 19.10 0.75
C LYS A 335 -8.21 19.82 -0.19
N ALA A 336 -7.92 19.87 -1.48
CA ALA A 336 -8.86 20.40 -2.49
C ALA A 336 -10.15 19.56 -2.55
N LEU A 337 -10.04 18.21 -2.54
CA LEU A 337 -11.19 17.31 -2.41
C LEU A 337 -11.99 17.60 -1.13
N GLU A 338 -11.33 17.69 0.03
CA GLU A 338 -11.98 18.01 1.30
C GLU A 338 -12.76 19.30 1.22
N ASN A 339 -12.13 20.38 0.76
CA ASN A 339 -12.74 21.70 0.68
C ASN A 339 -13.94 21.70 -0.28
N LYS A 340 -13.82 21.08 -1.44
CA LYS A 340 -14.89 20.98 -2.42
C LYS A 340 -16.09 20.20 -1.88
N PHE A 341 -15.88 19.03 -1.28
CA PHE A 341 -16.95 18.26 -0.68
C PHE A 341 -17.67 19.05 0.43
N LYS A 342 -16.92 19.68 1.34
CA LYS A 342 -17.50 20.51 2.41
C LYS A 342 -18.29 21.70 1.89
N SER A 343 -17.78 22.40 0.86
CA SER A 343 -18.46 23.56 0.26
C SER A 343 -19.81 23.18 -0.36
N MET A 344 -19.98 21.92 -0.74
CA MET A 344 -21.22 21.38 -1.29
C MET A 344 -22.07 20.64 -0.25
N GLY A 345 -21.74 20.76 1.04
CA GLY A 345 -22.52 20.20 2.14
C GLY A 345 -22.32 18.70 2.38
N HIS A 346 -21.23 18.11 1.85
CA HIS A 346 -20.95 16.68 2.03
C HIS A 346 -20.13 16.42 3.31
N THR A 347 -20.44 15.30 3.97
CA THR A 347 -19.78 14.90 5.22
C THR A 347 -18.58 14.02 4.95
N LEU A 348 -17.44 14.36 5.53
CA LEU A 348 -16.23 13.54 5.54
C LEU A 348 -16.05 12.90 6.92
N VAL A 349 -15.69 11.62 6.93
CA VAL A 349 -15.30 10.92 8.15
C VAL A 349 -14.11 11.63 8.79
N SER A 350 -14.09 11.75 10.11
CA SER A 350 -13.11 12.52 10.89
C SER A 350 -13.04 14.02 10.56
N GLY A 351 -14.06 14.56 9.86
CA GLY A 351 -14.15 15.97 9.53
C GLY A 351 -13.12 16.47 8.51
N GLY A 352 -12.37 15.59 7.81
CA GLY A 352 -11.42 15.98 6.77
C GLY A 352 -10.19 15.10 6.68
N THR A 353 -9.07 15.63 6.15
CA THR A 353 -7.85 14.87 5.93
C THR A 353 -6.59 15.65 6.27
N ASP A 354 -5.56 14.92 6.75
CA ASP A 354 -4.19 15.39 6.93
C ASP A 354 -3.20 14.59 6.06
N SER A 355 -3.71 13.74 5.15
CA SER A 355 -2.91 12.82 4.36
C SER A 355 -3.30 12.82 2.87
N HIS A 356 -3.09 11.70 2.19
CA HIS A 356 -3.29 11.49 0.75
C HIS A 356 -4.70 11.04 0.36
N MET A 357 -5.66 10.97 1.27
CA MET A 357 -6.99 10.45 0.98
C MET A 357 -8.08 11.16 1.79
N VAL A 358 -9.31 11.10 1.29
CA VAL A 358 -10.53 11.44 2.01
C VAL A 358 -11.45 10.21 2.09
N LEU A 359 -12.28 10.18 3.13
CA LEU A 359 -13.29 9.14 3.33
C LEU A 359 -14.66 9.83 3.41
N LEU A 360 -15.47 9.63 2.37
CA LEU A 360 -16.78 10.26 2.22
C LEU A 360 -17.87 9.41 2.87
N ASP A 361 -18.70 10.01 3.71
CA ASP A 361 -19.85 9.37 4.36
C ASP A 361 -21.10 9.49 3.48
N LEU A 362 -21.67 8.37 3.06
CA LEU A 362 -22.84 8.31 2.19
C LEU A 362 -24.18 8.14 2.95
N ARG A 363 -24.14 7.95 4.27
CA ARG A 363 -25.34 7.75 5.08
C ARG A 363 -26.34 8.91 5.02
N PRO A 364 -25.92 10.20 4.95
CA PRO A 364 -26.85 11.32 4.81
C PRO A 364 -27.75 11.23 3.57
N TRP A 365 -27.32 10.47 2.54
CA TRP A 365 -28.10 10.28 1.30
C TRP A 365 -28.82 8.93 1.23
N ALA A 366 -28.81 8.15 2.31
CA ALA A 366 -29.34 6.78 2.33
C ALA A 366 -28.75 5.89 1.22
N LEU A 367 -27.48 6.09 0.88
CA LEU A 367 -26.70 5.32 -0.08
C LEU A 367 -25.67 4.46 0.61
N ASP A 368 -25.27 3.39 -0.03
CA ASP A 368 -24.11 2.58 0.32
C ASP A 368 -22.98 2.74 -0.69
N GLY A 369 -21.76 2.46 -0.25
CA GLY A 369 -20.55 2.58 -1.08
C GLY A 369 -20.56 1.66 -2.30
N ALA A 370 -21.25 0.51 -2.26
CA ALA A 370 -21.27 -0.43 -3.37
C ALA A 370 -22.06 0.09 -4.57
N ARG A 371 -23.14 0.86 -4.33
CA ARG A 371 -23.89 1.52 -5.41
C ARG A 371 -23.10 2.63 -6.06
N VAL A 372 -22.47 3.49 -5.24
CA VAL A 372 -21.66 4.61 -5.73
C VAL A 372 -20.42 4.08 -6.48
N GLU A 373 -19.76 3.05 -5.96
CA GLU A 373 -18.62 2.37 -6.63
C GLU A 373 -19.01 1.89 -8.04
N VAL A 374 -20.17 1.24 -8.19
CA VAL A 374 -20.66 0.75 -9.49
C VAL A 374 -20.88 1.89 -10.49
N VAL A 375 -21.50 3.00 -10.08
CA VAL A 375 -21.72 4.15 -10.98
C VAL A 375 -20.39 4.77 -11.38
N LEU A 376 -19.49 5.00 -10.43
CA LEU A 376 -18.17 5.58 -10.70
C LEU A 376 -17.36 4.71 -11.66
N GLU A 377 -17.37 3.37 -11.48
CA GLU A 377 -16.70 2.43 -12.37
C GLU A 377 -17.22 2.55 -13.81
N HIS A 378 -18.55 2.66 -14.00
CA HIS A 378 -19.15 2.85 -15.33
C HIS A 378 -18.87 4.25 -15.92
N MET A 379 -18.47 5.21 -15.09
CA MET A 379 -17.98 6.52 -15.51
C MET A 379 -16.46 6.58 -15.73
N ASN A 380 -15.74 5.45 -15.75
CA ASN A 380 -14.27 5.39 -15.80
C ASN A 380 -13.56 6.03 -14.60
N ILE A 381 -14.18 6.00 -13.42
CA ILE A 381 -13.56 6.44 -12.17
C ILE A 381 -13.40 5.23 -11.24
N ALA A 382 -12.16 4.84 -10.96
CA ALA A 382 -11.85 3.75 -10.05
C ALA A 382 -11.65 4.26 -8.62
N CYS A 383 -12.52 3.88 -7.70
CA CYS A 383 -12.38 4.08 -6.26
C CYS A 383 -12.75 2.78 -5.53
N ASN A 384 -12.84 2.79 -4.21
CA ASN A 384 -13.37 1.64 -3.48
C ASN A 384 -14.38 2.05 -2.41
N LYS A 385 -15.43 1.22 -2.28
CA LYS A 385 -16.28 1.25 -1.09
C LYS A 385 -15.46 0.95 0.16
N ASN A 386 -15.80 1.58 1.26
CA ASN A 386 -15.08 1.42 2.52
C ASN A 386 -16.06 1.47 3.70
N ALA A 387 -15.86 0.57 4.67
CA ALA A 387 -16.57 0.69 5.93
C ALA A 387 -16.18 1.99 6.63
N ILE A 388 -17.14 2.60 7.32
CA ILE A 388 -16.94 3.80 8.12
C ILE A 388 -17.40 3.54 9.56
N PRO A 389 -16.84 4.28 10.54
CA PRO A 389 -17.25 4.14 11.93
C PRO A 389 -18.77 4.25 12.10
N GLY A 390 -19.37 3.31 12.82
CA GLY A 390 -20.83 3.25 13.01
C GLY A 390 -21.62 2.50 11.93
N ASP A 391 -20.97 1.93 10.92
CA ASP A 391 -21.63 1.05 9.96
C ASP A 391 -22.25 -0.18 10.66
N LYS A 392 -23.51 -0.49 10.30
CA LYS A 392 -24.25 -1.63 10.87
C LYS A 392 -23.74 -2.98 10.36
N SER A 393 -23.10 -3.02 9.21
CA SER A 393 -22.60 -4.22 8.56
C SER A 393 -21.37 -3.94 7.71
N ALA A 394 -20.33 -4.73 7.86
CA ALA A 394 -19.15 -4.70 6.98
C ALA A 394 -19.45 -5.14 5.54
N LEU A 395 -20.60 -5.80 5.30
CA LEU A 395 -21.03 -6.24 3.97
C LEU A 395 -21.69 -5.12 3.16
N THR A 396 -22.21 -4.09 3.83
CA THR A 396 -22.81 -2.91 3.20
C THR A 396 -22.13 -1.64 3.71
N PRO A 397 -20.86 -1.41 3.30
CA PRO A 397 -20.11 -0.24 3.73
C PRO A 397 -20.75 1.05 3.20
N CYS A 398 -20.88 2.05 4.06
CA CYS A 398 -21.55 3.31 3.75
C CYS A 398 -20.58 4.44 3.39
N GLY A 399 -19.31 4.13 3.13
CA GLY A 399 -18.31 5.08 2.69
C GLY A 399 -17.67 4.74 1.36
N ILE A 400 -17.05 5.74 0.75
CA ILE A 400 -16.06 5.57 -0.33
C ILE A 400 -14.76 6.24 0.07
N ARG A 401 -13.65 5.51 -0.19
CA ARG A 401 -12.29 6.00 0.01
C ARG A 401 -11.74 6.52 -1.30
N ILE A 402 -11.20 7.74 -1.27
CA ILE A 402 -10.73 8.47 -2.43
C ILE A 402 -9.30 8.93 -2.14
N GLY A 403 -8.35 8.48 -2.93
CA GLY A 403 -6.93 8.83 -2.81
C GLY A 403 -6.43 9.68 -3.98
N THR A 404 -5.37 10.42 -3.75
CA THR A 404 -4.81 11.36 -4.73
C THR A 404 -3.49 10.93 -5.38
N PRO A 405 -2.69 9.96 -4.88
CA PRO A 405 -1.34 9.71 -5.38
C PRO A 405 -1.25 9.37 -6.87
N ALA A 406 -2.11 8.48 -7.38
CA ALA A 406 -2.02 7.99 -8.75
C ALA A 406 -2.25 9.11 -9.78
N MET A 407 -3.28 9.92 -9.59
CA MET A 407 -3.59 11.02 -10.52
C MET A 407 -2.64 12.20 -10.36
N THR A 408 -2.11 12.45 -9.14
CA THR A 408 -1.03 13.41 -8.94
C THR A 408 0.24 12.97 -9.69
N SER A 409 0.56 11.69 -9.74
CA SER A 409 1.67 11.15 -10.57
C SER A 409 1.45 11.38 -12.06
N ARG A 410 0.20 11.54 -12.52
CA ARG A 410 -0.15 11.88 -13.90
C ARG A 410 -0.23 13.37 -14.16
N GLY A 411 -0.02 14.22 -13.14
CA GLY A 411 0.01 15.68 -13.29
C GLY A 411 -1.27 16.41 -12.87
N PHE A 412 -2.21 15.75 -12.21
CA PHE A 412 -3.40 16.42 -11.67
C PHE A 412 -3.02 17.41 -10.55
N GLY A 413 -3.50 18.62 -10.66
CA GLY A 413 -3.43 19.67 -9.64
C GLY A 413 -4.73 19.82 -8.83
N THR A 414 -4.77 20.84 -7.96
CA THR A 414 -5.91 21.09 -7.08
C THR A 414 -7.20 21.35 -7.84
N ALA A 415 -7.16 22.13 -8.93
CA ALA A 415 -8.33 22.40 -9.78
C ALA A 415 -8.88 21.12 -10.44
N ASP A 416 -8.01 20.20 -10.83
CA ASP A 416 -8.42 18.91 -11.39
C ASP A 416 -9.13 18.06 -10.34
N PHE A 417 -8.65 18.07 -9.09
CA PHE A 417 -9.31 17.35 -8.01
C PHE A 417 -10.63 17.99 -7.55
N GLU A 418 -10.80 19.30 -7.70
CA GLU A 418 -12.12 19.95 -7.53
C GLU A 418 -13.11 19.47 -8.61
N ARG A 419 -12.64 19.29 -9.86
CA ARG A 419 -13.44 18.70 -10.94
C ARG A 419 -13.77 17.24 -10.65
N VAL A 420 -12.81 16.45 -10.17
CA VAL A 420 -13.01 15.06 -9.71
C VAL A 420 -14.11 14.99 -8.65
N ALA A 421 -14.06 15.87 -7.64
CA ALA A 421 -15.11 15.95 -6.62
C ALA A 421 -16.50 16.20 -7.23
N SER A 422 -16.58 17.07 -8.24
CA SER A 422 -17.84 17.35 -8.95
C SER A 422 -18.37 16.11 -9.68
N TYR A 423 -17.53 15.30 -10.32
CA TYR A 423 -17.93 14.02 -10.92
C TYR A 423 -18.42 13.00 -9.88
N ILE A 424 -17.79 12.95 -8.72
CA ILE A 424 -18.20 12.05 -7.64
C ILE A 424 -19.58 12.46 -7.11
N ILE A 425 -19.83 13.75 -6.94
CA ILE A 425 -21.12 14.28 -6.52
C ILE A 425 -22.19 13.96 -7.56
N GLU A 426 -21.86 14.08 -8.83
CA GLU A 426 -22.78 13.73 -9.90
C GLU A 426 -23.09 12.23 -9.91
N ALA A 427 -22.10 11.36 -9.67
CA ALA A 427 -22.33 9.93 -9.49
C ALA A 427 -23.27 9.63 -8.30
N ILE A 428 -23.14 10.36 -7.19
CA ILE A 428 -24.07 10.27 -6.05
C ILE A 428 -25.50 10.66 -6.46
N ASN A 429 -25.66 11.73 -7.25
CA ASN A 429 -26.96 12.16 -7.75
C ASN A 429 -27.59 11.10 -8.68
N ILE A 430 -26.80 10.53 -9.59
CA ILE A 430 -27.23 9.43 -10.46
C ILE A 430 -27.65 8.23 -9.61
N CYS A 431 -26.89 7.86 -8.57
CA CYS A 431 -27.27 6.79 -7.67
C CYS A 431 -28.64 7.01 -7.04
N LYS A 432 -28.95 8.23 -6.60
CA LYS A 432 -30.25 8.58 -6.00
C LYS A 432 -31.37 8.47 -7.03
N GLU A 433 -31.18 9.00 -8.24
CA GLU A 433 -32.15 8.94 -9.34
C GLU A 433 -32.45 7.49 -9.71
N VAL A 434 -31.41 6.67 -9.91
CA VAL A 434 -31.56 5.24 -10.25
C VAL A 434 -32.26 4.49 -9.11
N GLN A 435 -31.85 4.70 -7.87
CA GLN A 435 -32.48 4.06 -6.71
C GLN A 435 -33.96 4.42 -6.58
N ALA A 436 -34.32 5.67 -6.84
CA ALA A 436 -35.71 6.14 -6.81
C ALA A 436 -36.55 5.56 -7.96
N SER A 437 -35.94 5.26 -9.10
CA SER A 437 -36.63 4.66 -10.27
C SER A 437 -36.92 3.18 -10.14
N LEU A 438 -36.25 2.49 -9.21
CA LEU A 438 -36.44 1.05 -9.01
C LEU A 438 -37.68 0.77 -8.14
N PRO A 439 -38.49 -0.26 -8.48
CA PRO A 439 -39.57 -0.72 -7.61
C PRO A 439 -39.04 -1.12 -6.22
N LYS A 440 -39.87 -0.91 -5.19
CA LYS A 440 -39.44 -1.21 -3.80
C LYS A 440 -39.01 -2.69 -3.63
N GLU A 441 -39.65 -3.60 -4.35
CA GLU A 441 -39.37 -5.06 -4.36
C GLU A 441 -38.08 -5.40 -5.10
N ALA A 442 -37.60 -4.54 -6.00
CA ALA A 442 -36.40 -4.69 -6.85
C ALA A 442 -35.27 -3.71 -6.49
N ASN A 443 -35.17 -3.30 -5.24
CA ASN A 443 -34.15 -2.33 -4.79
C ASN A 443 -32.93 -3.01 -4.12
N LYS A 444 -32.59 -4.23 -4.52
CA LYS A 444 -31.36 -4.89 -4.10
C LYS A 444 -30.18 -4.43 -4.97
N LEU A 445 -28.96 -4.54 -4.45
CA LEU A 445 -27.76 -4.19 -5.19
C LEU A 445 -27.65 -4.87 -6.57
N LYS A 446 -28.11 -6.13 -6.70
CA LYS A 446 -28.14 -6.84 -7.98
C LYS A 446 -29.03 -6.15 -9.02
N ASP A 447 -30.19 -5.65 -8.58
CA ASP A 447 -31.17 -5.00 -9.45
C ASP A 447 -30.65 -3.62 -9.88
N PHE A 448 -30.02 -2.88 -8.93
CA PHE A 448 -29.33 -1.64 -9.21
C PHE A 448 -28.21 -1.82 -10.24
N ARG A 449 -27.35 -2.82 -10.06
CA ARG A 449 -26.28 -3.16 -11.02
C ARG A 449 -26.85 -3.48 -12.41
N ALA A 450 -27.91 -4.29 -12.49
CA ALA A 450 -28.54 -4.62 -13.76
C ALA A 450 -29.03 -3.35 -14.48
N LYS A 451 -29.63 -2.39 -13.76
CA LYS A 451 -30.08 -1.11 -14.33
C LYS A 451 -28.93 -0.25 -14.84
N ILE A 452 -27.80 -0.21 -14.13
CA ILE A 452 -26.61 0.53 -14.61
C ILE A 452 -26.02 -0.17 -15.85
N GLN A 453 -25.91 -1.50 -15.82
CA GLN A 453 -25.32 -2.31 -16.90
C GLN A 453 -26.18 -2.36 -18.17
N SER A 454 -27.48 -2.07 -18.09
CA SER A 454 -28.36 -2.02 -19.28
C SER A 454 -27.98 -0.90 -20.27
N GLY A 455 -27.16 0.06 -19.85
CA GLY A 455 -26.77 1.21 -20.68
C GLY A 455 -27.88 2.26 -20.86
N GLU A 456 -29.04 2.09 -20.21
CA GLU A 456 -30.20 3.00 -20.32
C GLU A 456 -30.02 4.32 -19.57
N VAL A 457 -28.96 4.46 -18.75
CA VAL A 457 -28.67 5.72 -18.03
C VAL A 457 -27.73 6.56 -18.90
N GLU A 458 -28.31 7.25 -19.89
CA GLU A 458 -27.56 8.06 -20.89
C GLU A 458 -26.54 9.02 -20.27
N LYS A 459 -26.85 9.57 -19.10
CA LYS A 459 -25.98 10.49 -18.37
C LYS A 459 -24.63 9.84 -18.00
N ILE A 460 -24.63 8.55 -17.65
CA ILE A 460 -23.40 7.80 -17.36
C ILE A 460 -22.54 7.70 -18.62
N ASN A 461 -23.14 7.39 -19.77
CA ASN A 461 -22.42 7.26 -21.04
C ASN A 461 -21.78 8.59 -21.48
N ALA A 462 -22.50 9.70 -21.31
CA ALA A 462 -21.98 11.03 -21.60
C ALA A 462 -20.79 11.39 -20.70
N LEU A 463 -20.92 11.18 -19.39
CA LEU A 463 -19.87 11.45 -18.42
C LEU A 463 -18.66 10.51 -18.63
N LYS A 464 -18.89 9.25 -18.96
CA LYS A 464 -17.83 8.30 -19.30
C LYS A 464 -16.97 8.82 -20.44
N GLN A 465 -17.58 9.32 -21.52
CA GLN A 465 -16.83 9.84 -22.66
C GLN A 465 -16.09 11.12 -22.29
N GLU A 466 -16.73 12.05 -21.58
CA GLU A 466 -16.11 13.27 -21.10
C GLU A 466 -14.87 12.99 -20.23
N ILE A 467 -15.00 12.05 -19.28
CA ILE A 467 -13.91 11.65 -18.37
C ILE A 467 -12.78 10.99 -19.14
N LYS A 468 -13.11 10.10 -20.08
CA LYS A 468 -12.13 9.45 -20.96
C LYS A 468 -11.32 10.50 -21.73
N ASP A 469 -11.98 11.44 -22.41
CA ASP A 469 -11.34 12.48 -23.21
C ASP A 469 -10.45 13.37 -22.33
N TRP A 470 -10.91 13.71 -21.14
CA TRP A 470 -10.14 14.50 -20.19
C TRP A 470 -8.95 13.73 -19.62
N ALA A 471 -9.12 12.49 -19.18
CA ALA A 471 -8.07 11.68 -18.59
C ALA A 471 -6.94 11.36 -19.59
N THR A 472 -7.27 11.17 -20.87
CA THR A 472 -6.28 10.91 -21.93
C THR A 472 -5.41 12.13 -22.25
N GLY A 473 -5.82 13.34 -21.88
CA GLY A 473 -5.00 14.55 -21.97
C GLY A 473 -3.82 14.60 -20.98
N PHE A 474 -3.79 13.72 -19.98
CA PHE A 474 -2.70 13.65 -19.01
C PHE A 474 -1.76 12.48 -19.33
N PRO A 475 -0.44 12.66 -19.13
CA PRO A 475 0.53 11.61 -19.44
C PRO A 475 0.32 10.37 -18.57
N LEU A 476 0.60 9.21 -19.14
CA LEU A 476 0.82 7.97 -18.39
C LEU A 476 2.32 7.65 -18.47
N PRO A 477 3.10 7.72 -17.40
CA PRO A 477 4.57 7.58 -17.41
C PRO A 477 5.11 6.32 -18.09
N VAL A 478 4.26 5.31 -18.25
CA VAL A 478 4.59 4.02 -18.89
C VAL A 478 4.26 4.00 -20.39
N GLU A 479 3.70 5.08 -20.91
CA GLU A 479 3.39 5.21 -22.32
C GLU A 479 4.69 5.14 -23.15
N GLY A 480 4.82 4.17 -24.02
CA GLY A 480 6.05 3.86 -24.73
C GLY A 480 7.06 2.99 -23.97
N TRP A 481 6.75 2.50 -22.76
CA TRP A 481 7.63 1.62 -21.99
C TRP A 481 8.03 0.34 -22.76
N ARG A 482 7.26 -0.09 -23.73
CA ARG A 482 7.59 -1.22 -24.60
C ARG A 482 7.29 -0.95 -26.07
N SER A 483 7.44 0.30 -26.52
CA SER A 483 7.42 0.57 -27.97
C SER A 483 8.47 -0.28 -28.72
N ASP A 484 9.60 -0.57 -28.07
CA ASP A 484 10.65 -1.45 -28.57
C ASP A 484 10.27 -2.95 -28.48
N ALA A 485 9.24 -3.29 -27.71
CA ALA A 485 8.73 -4.65 -27.54
C ALA A 485 7.44 -4.93 -28.33
N GLY A 486 6.98 -3.95 -29.11
CA GLY A 486 5.79 -4.09 -29.96
C GLY A 486 4.46 -4.11 -29.18
N ILE A 487 4.41 -3.61 -27.92
CA ILE A 487 3.20 -3.52 -27.11
C ILE A 487 2.78 -2.06 -26.98
#